data_eca854a1cac69505b97073f39ba61a31
#
_entry.id   eca854a1cac69505b97073f39ba61a31
#
_cell.length_a   1.000
_cell.length_b   1.000
_cell.length_c   1.000
_cell.angle_alpha   90.00
_cell.angle_beta   90.00
_cell.angle_gamma   90.00
#
_symmetry.space_group_name_H-M   'P 1'
#
loop_
_entity.id
_entity.type
_entity.pdbx_description
1 polymer ?
#
loop_
_entity_poly.entity_id
_entity_poly.type
_entity_poly.pdbx_seq_one_letter_code
_entity_poly.pdbx_strand_id
1 'polypeptide(L)'
;MRALSSTNSVNNEEIKKFSAVGKDWWSAESNRGTGPLHSMNPVRVDFIRRTLAQELRRCDISHNLQMKGLNILDVGCGGGILSESLARLGANVTSIDPSGVNIGIARRHSSADPLTSSIDYIQMTVEDMAETGRLFDVVCSLEVIEHVETPMAFVAACGSLVKKGGSLYLSTINRNMKSFGVAIVGAEYVLDMLPHGTHDWNKFITPDELTMMVETGDSGLSVCKREGLVMSLNLLNKSFMWRCDPDDLDMNYILHAVKDKTAKCSHSTGFLISVLSRSD
;
A
#
# COMPACT_ATOMS: atom_id res chain seq x y z
N MET A 1 10.56 28.76 -0.15
CA MET A 1 10.23 27.66 -1.05
C MET A 1 11.53 27.05 -1.57
N ARG A 2 11.99 25.94 -0.99
CA ARG A 2 13.07 25.13 -1.58
C ARG A 2 12.38 24.16 -2.52
N ALA A 3 12.70 24.21 -3.81
CA ALA A 3 12.33 23.18 -4.76
C ALA A 3 12.88 21.85 -4.23
N LEU A 4 11.98 20.93 -3.89
CA LEU A 4 12.33 19.52 -3.72
C LEU A 4 12.86 19.09 -5.10
N SER A 5 14.14 18.82 -5.19
CA SER A 5 14.72 18.11 -6.34
C SER A 5 13.85 16.89 -6.56
N SER A 6 13.25 16.75 -7.73
CA SER A 6 12.45 15.59 -8.12
C SER A 6 13.38 14.38 -8.25
N THR A 7 13.73 13.78 -7.13
CA THR A 7 14.34 12.46 -7.11
C THR A 7 13.22 11.48 -7.39
N ASN A 8 13.11 11.07 -8.65
CA ASN A 8 12.21 10.01 -9.08
C ASN A 8 12.56 8.73 -8.30
N SER A 9 11.60 8.16 -7.55
CA SER A 9 11.80 6.94 -6.76
C SER A 9 11.81 5.66 -7.59
N VAL A 10 11.62 5.77 -8.89
CA VAL A 10 11.46 4.65 -9.82
C VAL A 10 12.75 3.87 -10.02
N ASN A 11 12.68 2.55 -9.85
CA ASN A 11 13.73 1.61 -10.23
C ASN A 11 13.41 0.98 -11.58
N ASN A 12 14.17 1.35 -12.61
CA ASN A 12 13.93 0.88 -13.99
C ASN A 12 14.14 -0.64 -14.15
N GLU A 13 14.99 -1.27 -13.38
CA GLU A 13 15.22 -2.73 -13.44
C GLU A 13 14.01 -3.47 -12.87
N GLU A 14 13.42 -2.97 -11.78
CA GLU A 14 12.20 -3.52 -11.22
C GLU A 14 11.02 -3.38 -12.19
N ILE A 15 10.87 -2.22 -12.86
CA ILE A 15 9.84 -2.05 -13.91
C ILE A 15 9.99 -3.11 -15.00
N LYS A 16 11.21 -3.40 -15.47
CA LYS A 16 11.45 -4.42 -16.49
C LYS A 16 11.06 -5.81 -15.98
N LYS A 17 11.42 -6.18 -14.73
CA LYS A 17 11.04 -7.45 -14.12
C LYS A 17 9.52 -7.63 -14.07
N PHE A 18 8.79 -6.64 -13.52
CA PHE A 18 7.34 -6.71 -13.43
C PHE A 18 6.63 -6.64 -14.79
N SER A 19 7.20 -5.93 -15.77
CA SER A 19 6.69 -5.95 -17.14
C SER A 19 6.83 -7.32 -17.80
N ALA A 20 7.87 -8.09 -17.49
CA ALA A 20 8.08 -9.44 -18.00
C ALA A 20 7.06 -10.45 -17.44
N VAL A 21 6.60 -10.27 -16.20
CA VAL A 21 5.57 -11.09 -15.56
C VAL A 21 4.16 -10.81 -16.13
N GLY A 22 4.02 -9.80 -16.96
CA GLY A 22 2.76 -9.24 -17.44
C GLY A 22 1.72 -10.25 -17.95
N LYS A 23 2.14 -11.35 -18.58
CA LYS A 23 1.21 -12.36 -19.11
C LYS A 23 0.47 -13.14 -18.01
N ASP A 24 1.02 -13.18 -16.80
CA ASP A 24 0.54 -14.01 -15.69
C ASP A 24 -0.24 -13.22 -14.63
N TRP A 25 -0.44 -11.90 -14.82
CA TRP A 25 -1.14 -11.05 -13.83
C TRP A 25 -2.49 -11.61 -13.39
N TRP A 26 -3.25 -12.23 -14.27
CA TRP A 26 -4.59 -12.76 -13.99
C TRP A 26 -4.64 -14.30 -13.95
N SER A 27 -3.49 -14.95 -13.84
CA SER A 27 -3.39 -16.40 -13.66
C SER A 27 -3.49 -16.77 -12.18
N ALA A 28 -4.70 -16.67 -11.62
CA ALA A 28 -4.96 -16.88 -10.18
C ALA A 28 -4.65 -18.31 -9.68
N GLU A 29 -4.66 -19.28 -10.58
CA GLU A 29 -4.37 -20.70 -10.27
C GLU A 29 -2.87 -20.99 -10.18
N SER A 30 -2.02 -20.05 -10.61
CA SER A 30 -0.58 -20.18 -10.52
C SER A 30 -0.12 -19.90 -9.10
N ASN A 31 0.54 -20.85 -8.47
CA ASN A 31 1.31 -20.60 -7.24
C ASN A 31 2.61 -19.83 -7.52
N ARG A 32 2.84 -19.40 -8.76
CA ARG A 32 4.02 -18.68 -9.24
C ARG A 32 3.66 -17.24 -9.64
N GLY A 33 4.66 -16.38 -9.66
CA GLY A 33 4.50 -15.00 -10.12
C GLY A 33 3.51 -14.20 -9.26
N THR A 34 2.41 -13.75 -9.86
CA THR A 34 1.39 -12.91 -9.20
C THR A 34 0.31 -13.68 -8.44
N GLY A 35 0.31 -15.01 -8.50
CA GLY A 35 -0.66 -15.85 -7.80
C GLY A 35 -0.79 -15.58 -6.30
N PRO A 36 0.31 -15.42 -5.54
CA PRO A 36 0.26 -15.03 -4.13
C PRO A 36 -0.46 -13.70 -3.88
N LEU A 37 -0.36 -12.72 -4.79
CA LEU A 37 -1.08 -11.44 -4.68
C LEU A 37 -2.59 -11.63 -4.78
N HIS A 38 -3.07 -12.54 -5.63
CA HIS A 38 -4.50 -12.89 -5.72
C HIS A 38 -5.02 -13.48 -4.41
N SER A 39 -4.30 -14.43 -3.82
CA SER A 39 -4.71 -15.08 -2.57
C SER A 39 -4.66 -14.12 -1.37
N MET A 40 -3.75 -13.15 -1.35
CA MET A 40 -3.61 -12.12 -0.31
C MET A 40 -4.65 -11.00 -0.46
N ASN A 41 -5.09 -10.70 -1.68
CA ASN A 41 -5.90 -9.52 -1.96
C ASN A 41 -7.21 -9.44 -1.15
N PRO A 42 -7.99 -10.52 -0.94
CA PRO A 42 -9.20 -10.45 -0.12
C PRO A 42 -8.95 -9.94 1.30
N VAL A 43 -7.83 -10.33 1.91
CA VAL A 43 -7.47 -9.92 3.28
C VAL A 43 -7.05 -8.47 3.33
N ARG A 44 -6.29 -7.98 2.33
CA ARG A 44 -5.92 -6.56 2.19
C ARG A 44 -7.15 -5.68 2.00
N VAL A 45 -8.06 -6.09 1.13
CA VAL A 45 -9.32 -5.38 0.88
C VAL A 45 -10.20 -5.36 2.12
N ASP A 46 -10.27 -6.47 2.88
CA ASP A 46 -11.02 -6.50 4.14
C ASP A 46 -10.43 -5.57 5.19
N PHE A 47 -9.11 -5.51 5.33
CA PHE A 47 -8.44 -4.57 6.22
C PHE A 47 -8.79 -3.12 5.86
N ILE A 48 -8.66 -2.73 4.58
CA ILE A 48 -9.01 -1.39 4.10
C ILE A 48 -10.49 -1.09 4.42
N ARG A 49 -11.39 -2.02 4.08
CA ARG A 49 -12.83 -1.87 4.30
C ARG A 49 -13.18 -1.65 5.77
N ARG A 50 -12.63 -2.48 6.68
CA ARG A 50 -12.90 -2.42 8.12
C ARG A 50 -12.41 -1.10 8.73
N THR A 51 -11.19 -0.71 8.40
CA THR A 51 -10.60 0.52 8.95
C THR A 51 -11.26 1.78 8.39
N LEU A 52 -11.59 1.83 7.10
CA LEU A 52 -12.38 2.94 6.52
C LEU A 52 -13.76 3.05 7.15
N ALA A 53 -14.45 1.93 7.39
CA ALA A 53 -15.77 1.95 8.04
C ALA A 53 -15.69 2.57 9.45
N GLN A 54 -14.62 2.27 10.21
CA GLN A 54 -14.35 2.85 11.53
C GLN A 54 -14.11 4.37 11.44
N GLU A 55 -13.23 4.82 10.53
CA GLU A 55 -12.89 6.23 10.36
C GLU A 55 -14.07 7.08 9.88
N LEU A 56 -14.82 6.56 8.93
CA LEU A 56 -15.95 7.27 8.35
C LEU A 56 -17.24 7.15 9.18
N ARG A 57 -17.23 6.39 10.29
CA ARG A 57 -18.41 6.05 11.10
C ARG A 57 -19.59 5.57 10.24
N ARG A 58 -19.31 4.89 9.15
CA ARG A 58 -20.31 4.39 8.19
C ARG A 58 -20.76 2.98 8.58
N CYS A 59 -21.36 2.83 9.78
CA CYS A 59 -21.89 1.53 10.23
C CYS A 59 -23.10 1.04 9.42
N ASP A 60 -23.75 1.91 8.64
CA ASP A 60 -25.06 1.66 8.04
C ASP A 60 -25.05 1.33 6.53
N ILE A 61 -23.86 1.26 5.91
CA ILE A 61 -23.77 0.98 4.47
C ILE A 61 -23.79 -0.54 4.26
N SER A 62 -24.74 -1.00 3.42
CA SER A 62 -24.83 -2.40 2.98
C SER A 62 -23.46 -2.90 2.54
N HIS A 63 -23.12 -4.15 2.92
CA HIS A 63 -21.81 -4.76 2.72
C HIS A 63 -21.23 -4.63 1.30
N ASN A 64 -22.07 -4.37 0.29
CA ASN A 64 -21.69 -4.39 -1.12
C ASN A 64 -21.24 -3.04 -1.70
N LEU A 65 -21.41 -1.90 -1.00
CA LEU A 65 -21.08 -0.58 -1.55
C LEU A 65 -20.44 0.34 -0.50
N GLN A 66 -19.62 -0.20 0.37
CA GLN A 66 -19.02 0.54 1.50
C GLN A 66 -18.06 1.66 1.07
N MET A 67 -17.54 1.60 -0.16
CA MET A 67 -16.62 2.60 -0.69
C MET A 67 -17.30 3.56 -1.70
N LYS A 68 -18.63 3.51 -1.81
CA LYS A 68 -19.37 4.34 -2.76
C LYS A 68 -19.09 5.83 -2.55
N GLY A 69 -18.66 6.48 -3.64
CA GLY A 69 -18.37 7.92 -3.68
C GLY A 69 -17.00 8.31 -3.17
N LEU A 70 -16.17 7.36 -2.71
CA LEU A 70 -14.76 7.63 -2.39
C LEU A 70 -13.92 7.66 -3.67
N ASN A 71 -13.06 8.67 -3.79
CA ASN A 71 -12.03 8.72 -4.81
C ASN A 71 -10.78 8.05 -4.25
N ILE A 72 -10.40 6.93 -4.83
CA ILE A 72 -9.27 6.11 -4.37
C ILE A 72 -8.17 6.11 -5.42
N LEU A 73 -6.93 6.32 -4.99
CA LEU A 73 -5.73 6.15 -5.80
C LEU A 73 -5.05 4.83 -5.44
N ASP A 74 -4.79 3.99 -6.44
CA ASP A 74 -3.99 2.77 -6.33
C ASP A 74 -2.63 3.03 -7.00
N VAL A 75 -1.56 3.12 -6.18
CA VAL A 75 -0.19 3.43 -6.61
C VAL A 75 0.60 2.15 -6.78
N GLY A 76 1.16 1.93 -7.96
CA GLY A 76 1.83 0.68 -8.32
C GLY A 76 0.82 -0.44 -8.56
N CYS A 77 -0.26 -0.13 -9.29
CA CYS A 77 -1.40 -1.02 -9.44
C CYS A 77 -1.11 -2.35 -10.17
N GLY A 78 0.03 -2.45 -10.86
CA GLY A 78 0.37 -3.62 -11.67
C GLY A 78 -0.72 -3.98 -12.67
N GLY A 79 -1.18 -5.22 -12.65
CA GLY A 79 -2.29 -5.70 -13.50
C GLY A 79 -3.69 -5.32 -13.02
N GLY A 80 -3.85 -4.54 -11.92
CA GLY A 80 -5.13 -4.01 -11.46
C GLY A 80 -5.88 -4.87 -10.46
N ILE A 81 -5.25 -5.84 -9.79
CA ILE A 81 -5.89 -6.78 -8.86
C ILE A 81 -6.61 -6.05 -7.71
N LEU A 82 -5.92 -5.09 -7.05
CA LEU A 82 -6.51 -4.28 -5.99
C LEU A 82 -7.53 -3.30 -6.55
N SER A 83 -7.18 -2.61 -7.64
CA SER A 83 -8.02 -1.59 -8.29
C SER A 83 -9.42 -2.11 -8.61
N GLU A 84 -9.52 -3.30 -9.22
CA GLU A 84 -10.81 -3.90 -9.56
C GLU A 84 -11.61 -4.29 -8.32
N SER A 85 -10.97 -4.77 -7.27
CA SER A 85 -11.64 -5.10 -6.02
C SER A 85 -12.24 -3.85 -5.36
N LEU A 86 -11.51 -2.73 -5.36
CA LEU A 86 -11.99 -1.45 -4.83
C LEU A 86 -13.15 -0.88 -5.66
N ALA A 87 -13.07 -0.99 -6.99
CA ALA A 87 -14.15 -0.55 -7.89
C ALA A 87 -15.44 -1.36 -7.68
N ARG A 88 -15.34 -2.69 -7.50
CA ARG A 88 -16.49 -3.55 -7.16
C ARG A 88 -17.17 -3.19 -5.83
N LEU A 89 -16.42 -2.55 -4.92
CA LEU A 89 -16.96 -1.99 -3.67
C LEU A 89 -17.54 -0.58 -3.83
N GLY A 90 -17.60 -0.07 -5.08
CA GLY A 90 -18.26 1.18 -5.45
C GLY A 90 -17.37 2.41 -5.42
N ALA A 91 -16.05 2.26 -5.26
CA ALA A 91 -15.11 3.38 -5.31
C ALA A 91 -14.93 3.93 -6.74
N ASN A 92 -14.66 5.24 -6.84
CA ASN A 92 -14.09 5.85 -8.04
C ASN A 92 -12.58 5.65 -8.01
N VAL A 93 -12.06 4.72 -8.80
CA VAL A 93 -10.65 4.32 -8.72
C VAL A 93 -9.85 4.98 -9.84
N THR A 94 -8.75 5.64 -9.46
CA THR A 94 -7.65 6.01 -10.33
C THR A 94 -6.46 5.12 -9.98
N SER A 95 -5.80 4.55 -10.98
CA SER A 95 -4.73 3.57 -10.78
C SER A 95 -3.52 3.96 -11.61
N ILE A 96 -2.36 4.01 -10.98
CA ILE A 96 -1.12 4.40 -11.63
C ILE A 96 -0.05 3.31 -11.50
N ASP A 97 0.72 3.15 -12.56
CA ASP A 97 1.90 2.28 -12.61
C ASP A 97 2.88 2.84 -13.64
N PRO A 98 4.19 2.88 -13.38
CA PRO A 98 5.17 3.35 -14.37
C PRO A 98 5.31 2.42 -15.58
N SER A 99 4.89 1.14 -15.47
CA SER A 99 4.90 0.17 -16.57
C SER A 99 3.68 0.32 -17.48
N GLY A 100 3.88 0.80 -18.71
CA GLY A 100 2.84 0.83 -19.73
C GLY A 100 2.31 -0.56 -20.09
N VAL A 101 3.13 -1.62 -19.92
CA VAL A 101 2.70 -3.02 -20.13
C VAL A 101 1.66 -3.41 -19.09
N ASN A 102 1.91 -3.16 -17.81
CA ASN A 102 0.99 -3.44 -16.71
C ASN A 102 -0.32 -2.68 -16.90
N ILE A 103 -0.25 -1.38 -17.18
CA ILE A 103 -1.42 -0.54 -17.46
C ILE A 103 -2.24 -1.10 -18.64
N GLY A 104 -1.58 -1.55 -19.71
CA GLY A 104 -2.26 -2.16 -20.85
C GLY A 104 -3.01 -3.45 -20.50
N ILE A 105 -2.45 -4.26 -19.59
CA ILE A 105 -3.05 -5.50 -19.09
C ILE A 105 -4.24 -5.17 -18.20
N ALA A 106 -4.07 -4.26 -17.23
CA ALA A 106 -5.09 -3.83 -16.29
C ALA A 106 -6.33 -3.27 -17.04
N ARG A 107 -6.13 -2.37 -18.00
CA ARG A 107 -7.21 -1.83 -18.85
C ARG A 107 -7.96 -2.91 -19.60
N ARG A 108 -7.24 -3.86 -20.20
CA ARG A 108 -7.86 -4.94 -20.97
C ARG A 108 -8.70 -5.84 -20.11
N HIS A 109 -8.21 -6.18 -18.92
CA HIS A 109 -8.93 -7.06 -18.00
C HIS A 109 -10.18 -6.35 -17.46
N SER A 110 -10.03 -5.14 -16.94
CA SER A 110 -11.13 -4.38 -16.35
C SER A 110 -12.23 -4.02 -17.33
N SER A 111 -11.91 -3.86 -18.63
CA SER A 111 -12.91 -3.53 -19.67
C SER A 111 -13.93 -4.64 -19.92
N ALA A 112 -13.66 -5.87 -19.47
CA ALA A 112 -14.54 -7.01 -19.64
C ALA A 112 -15.71 -7.03 -18.63
N ASP A 113 -15.65 -6.24 -17.54
CA ASP A 113 -16.65 -6.18 -16.49
C ASP A 113 -17.19 -4.74 -16.32
N PRO A 114 -18.50 -4.50 -16.45
CA PRO A 114 -19.10 -3.18 -16.26
C PRO A 114 -18.79 -2.53 -14.90
N LEU A 115 -18.55 -3.32 -13.84
CA LEU A 115 -18.22 -2.81 -12.51
C LEU A 115 -16.79 -2.25 -12.40
N THR A 116 -15.91 -2.63 -13.32
CA THR A 116 -14.50 -2.25 -13.31
C THR A 116 -14.06 -1.44 -14.52
N SER A 117 -14.89 -1.39 -15.56
CA SER A 117 -14.59 -0.71 -16.84
C SER A 117 -14.39 0.81 -16.71
N SER A 118 -14.85 1.42 -15.60
CA SER A 118 -14.73 2.85 -15.33
C SER A 118 -13.44 3.22 -14.60
N ILE A 119 -12.56 2.26 -14.27
CA ILE A 119 -11.27 2.53 -13.60
C ILE A 119 -10.38 3.35 -14.53
N ASP A 120 -9.84 4.46 -14.00
CA ASP A 120 -8.91 5.34 -14.72
C ASP A 120 -7.46 4.83 -14.52
N TYR A 121 -6.97 4.03 -15.47
CA TYR A 121 -5.59 3.52 -15.44
C TYR A 121 -4.66 4.48 -16.19
N ILE A 122 -3.59 4.94 -15.54
CA ILE A 122 -2.65 5.93 -16.10
C ILE A 122 -1.21 5.41 -15.95
N GLN A 123 -0.45 5.43 -17.05
CA GLN A 123 1.00 5.20 -16.96
C GLN A 123 1.67 6.45 -16.39
N MET A 124 2.03 6.41 -15.11
CA MET A 124 2.53 7.57 -14.37
C MET A 124 3.26 7.12 -13.10
N THR A 125 4.22 7.92 -12.63
CA THR A 125 4.83 7.76 -11.31
C THR A 125 3.99 8.46 -10.24
N VAL A 126 4.22 8.15 -8.96
CA VAL A 126 3.52 8.81 -7.88
C VAL A 126 3.96 10.29 -7.74
N GLU A 127 5.21 10.59 -8.05
CA GLU A 127 5.74 11.93 -8.06
C GLU A 127 5.05 12.80 -9.12
N ASP A 128 4.92 12.29 -10.35
CA ASP A 128 4.19 12.98 -11.42
C ASP A 128 2.72 13.19 -11.05
N MET A 129 2.09 12.20 -10.40
CA MET A 129 0.72 12.35 -9.90
C MET A 129 0.64 13.46 -8.84
N ALA A 130 1.63 13.57 -7.94
CA ALA A 130 1.66 14.62 -6.93
C ALA A 130 1.77 16.02 -7.55
N GLU A 131 2.47 16.17 -8.68
CA GLU A 131 2.57 17.44 -9.41
C GLU A 131 1.23 17.88 -10.03
N THR A 132 0.30 16.94 -10.27
CA THR A 132 -1.04 17.30 -10.80
C THR A 132 -1.91 18.08 -9.83
N GLY A 133 -1.59 18.06 -8.52
CA GLY A 133 -2.40 18.66 -7.47
C GLY A 133 -3.71 17.92 -7.17
N ARG A 134 -3.95 16.74 -7.78
CA ARG A 134 -5.13 15.90 -7.46
C ARG A 134 -5.01 15.38 -6.04
N LEU A 135 -6.14 15.28 -5.34
CA LEU A 135 -6.22 14.72 -4.00
C LEU A 135 -7.28 13.63 -3.94
N PHE A 136 -7.02 12.61 -3.12
CA PHE A 136 -7.85 11.42 -2.99
C PHE A 136 -8.32 11.23 -1.55
N ASP A 137 -9.50 10.61 -1.39
CA ASP A 137 -10.03 10.27 -0.07
C ASP A 137 -9.21 9.13 0.54
N VAL A 138 -8.68 8.25 -0.31
CA VAL A 138 -7.84 7.12 0.05
C VAL A 138 -6.70 7.00 -0.95
N VAL A 139 -5.49 6.77 -0.47
CA VAL A 139 -4.33 6.37 -1.27
C VAL A 139 -3.86 5.01 -0.79
N CYS A 140 -3.74 4.06 -1.70
CA CYS A 140 -3.22 2.71 -1.45
C CYS A 140 -1.92 2.52 -2.23
N SER A 141 -0.92 1.91 -1.60
CA SER A 141 0.27 1.39 -2.28
C SER A 141 0.71 0.12 -1.56
N LEU A 142 0.38 -1.03 -2.16
CA LEU A 142 0.51 -2.33 -1.51
C LEU A 142 1.51 -3.19 -2.26
N GLU A 143 2.57 -3.65 -1.54
CA GLU A 143 3.70 -4.43 -2.08
C GLU A 143 4.44 -3.67 -3.20
N VAL A 144 4.81 -2.41 -2.93
CA VAL A 144 5.49 -1.53 -3.89
C VAL A 144 6.74 -0.90 -3.31
N ILE A 145 6.70 -0.48 -2.04
CA ILE A 145 7.74 0.34 -1.42
C ILE A 145 9.11 -0.35 -1.39
N GLU A 146 9.16 -1.69 -1.33
CA GLU A 146 10.39 -2.49 -1.39
C GLU A 146 11.06 -2.48 -2.78
N HIS A 147 10.35 -2.01 -3.80
CA HIS A 147 10.82 -1.95 -5.20
C HIS A 147 11.27 -0.55 -5.63
N VAL A 148 11.13 0.46 -4.77
CA VAL A 148 11.55 1.82 -5.07
C VAL A 148 12.99 2.10 -4.61
N GLU A 149 13.64 3.09 -5.23
CA GLU A 149 15.02 3.47 -4.85
C GLU A 149 15.07 4.40 -3.64
N THR A 150 14.05 5.25 -3.47
CA THR A 150 13.98 6.24 -2.40
C THR A 150 12.67 6.14 -1.62
N PRO A 151 12.54 5.16 -0.68
CA PRO A 151 11.30 4.89 0.05
C PRO A 151 10.72 6.11 0.77
N MET A 152 11.56 6.95 1.38
CA MET A 152 11.12 8.17 2.07
C MET A 152 10.45 9.17 1.12
N ALA A 153 11.02 9.40 -0.06
CA ALA A 153 10.44 10.30 -1.07
C ALA A 153 9.12 9.74 -1.61
N PHE A 154 9.08 8.43 -1.85
CA PHE A 154 7.88 7.72 -2.28
C PHE A 154 6.73 7.85 -1.29
N VAL A 155 6.98 7.62 0.01
CA VAL A 155 5.98 7.77 1.08
C VAL A 155 5.50 9.21 1.18
N ALA A 156 6.41 10.19 1.07
CA ALA A 156 6.07 11.60 1.09
C ALA A 156 5.16 11.98 -0.10
N ALA A 157 5.46 11.47 -1.31
CA ALA A 157 4.62 11.68 -2.49
C ALA A 157 3.22 11.07 -2.30
N CYS A 158 3.13 9.80 -1.84
CA CYS A 158 1.84 9.17 -1.50
C CYS A 158 1.05 9.99 -0.49
N GLY A 159 1.71 10.45 0.59
CA GLY A 159 1.08 11.24 1.65
C GLY A 159 0.59 12.60 1.17
N SER A 160 1.28 13.23 0.21
CA SER A 160 0.87 14.52 -0.37
C SER A 160 -0.47 14.43 -1.10
N LEU A 161 -0.77 13.28 -1.70
CA LEU A 161 -1.97 12.99 -2.47
C LEU A 161 -3.21 12.71 -1.60
N VAL A 162 -3.05 12.51 -0.30
CA VAL A 162 -4.15 12.25 0.62
C VAL A 162 -4.85 13.55 0.98
N LYS A 163 -6.17 13.61 0.88
CA LYS A 163 -7.00 14.72 1.38
C LYS A 163 -6.89 14.85 2.90
N LYS A 164 -7.18 16.02 3.44
CA LYS A 164 -7.36 16.20 4.88
C LYS A 164 -8.49 15.30 5.38
N GLY A 165 -8.23 14.52 6.42
CA GLY A 165 -9.13 13.50 6.94
C GLY A 165 -9.24 12.24 6.07
N GLY A 166 -8.42 12.14 5.02
CA GLY A 166 -8.30 10.94 4.20
C GLY A 166 -7.30 9.93 4.77
N SER A 167 -7.20 8.77 4.12
CA SER A 167 -6.44 7.62 4.58
C SER A 167 -5.32 7.24 3.63
N LEU A 168 -4.18 6.80 4.17
CA LEU A 168 -3.08 6.16 3.45
C LEU A 168 -2.97 4.70 3.90
N TYR A 169 -2.86 3.79 2.94
CA TYR A 169 -2.57 2.37 3.16
C TYR A 169 -1.28 1.99 2.47
N LEU A 170 -0.36 1.41 3.23
CA LEU A 170 0.90 0.88 2.72
C LEU A 170 1.05 -0.56 3.18
N SER A 171 1.56 -1.46 2.33
CA SER A 171 1.98 -2.80 2.74
C SER A 171 3.33 -3.15 2.15
N THR A 172 4.07 -3.99 2.84
CA THR A 172 5.38 -4.50 2.41
C THR A 172 5.82 -5.69 3.26
N ILE A 173 7.02 -6.19 2.99
CA ILE A 173 7.67 -7.29 3.71
C ILE A 173 8.54 -6.70 4.83
N ASN A 174 8.41 -7.27 6.04
CA ASN A 174 9.23 -6.89 7.19
C ASN A 174 10.68 -7.38 7.03
N ARG A 175 11.66 -6.55 7.40
CA ARG A 175 13.08 -6.90 7.41
C ARG A 175 13.49 -7.63 8.68
N ASN A 176 13.33 -8.95 8.70
CA ASN A 176 13.81 -9.79 9.80
C ASN A 176 14.28 -11.17 9.29
N MET A 177 14.84 -11.98 10.20
CA MET A 177 15.38 -13.31 9.84
C MET A 177 14.31 -14.30 9.38
N LYS A 178 13.07 -14.17 9.87
CA LYS A 178 11.95 -15.03 9.48
C LYS A 178 11.53 -14.73 8.03
N SER A 179 11.40 -13.46 7.67
CA SER A 179 11.10 -13.03 6.30
C SER A 179 12.22 -13.40 5.33
N PHE A 180 13.49 -13.28 5.74
CA PHE A 180 14.62 -13.75 4.95
C PHE A 180 14.50 -15.24 4.65
N GLY A 181 14.25 -16.06 5.68
CA GLY A 181 14.14 -17.52 5.51
C GLY A 181 12.95 -17.94 4.66
N VAL A 182 11.81 -17.29 4.80
CA VAL A 182 10.57 -17.68 4.10
C VAL A 182 10.46 -17.04 2.71
N ALA A 183 10.66 -15.72 2.60
CA ALA A 183 10.46 -15.02 1.33
C ALA A 183 11.59 -15.28 0.33
N ILE A 184 12.84 -15.32 0.80
CA ILE A 184 13.99 -15.51 -0.09
C ILE A 184 14.34 -16.99 -0.20
N VAL A 185 14.66 -17.63 0.91
CA VAL A 185 15.11 -19.05 0.84
C VAL A 185 13.95 -19.99 0.50
N GLY A 186 12.79 -19.79 1.14
CA GLY A 186 11.64 -20.67 0.93
C GLY A 186 10.97 -20.46 -0.43
N ALA A 187 10.54 -19.23 -0.75
CA ALA A 187 9.76 -18.97 -1.95
C ALA A 187 10.60 -18.97 -3.23
N GLU A 188 11.83 -18.43 -3.20
CA GLU A 188 12.66 -18.35 -4.40
C GLU A 188 13.50 -19.63 -4.64
N TYR A 189 14.13 -20.20 -3.60
CA TYR A 189 15.09 -21.29 -3.77
C TYR A 189 14.53 -22.69 -3.50
N VAL A 190 13.56 -22.82 -2.58
CA VAL A 190 13.02 -24.16 -2.23
C VAL A 190 11.77 -24.49 -3.02
N LEU A 191 10.84 -23.53 -3.13
CA LEU A 191 9.53 -23.75 -3.78
C LEU A 191 9.47 -23.27 -5.23
N ASP A 192 10.48 -22.55 -5.70
CA ASP A 192 10.53 -21.97 -7.06
C ASP A 192 9.22 -21.24 -7.44
N MET A 193 8.61 -20.58 -6.44
CA MET A 193 7.36 -19.83 -6.60
C MET A 193 7.58 -18.47 -7.25
N LEU A 194 8.77 -17.91 -7.03
CA LEU A 194 9.19 -16.60 -7.55
C LEU A 194 10.55 -16.74 -8.25
N PRO A 195 10.84 -15.94 -9.28
CA PRO A 195 12.15 -15.91 -9.90
C PRO A 195 13.25 -15.57 -8.87
N HIS A 196 14.41 -16.20 -8.99
CA HIS A 196 15.56 -15.91 -8.14
C HIS A 196 15.94 -14.43 -8.22
N GLY A 197 16.17 -13.80 -7.05
CA GLY A 197 16.49 -12.38 -6.97
C GLY A 197 15.28 -11.45 -7.14
N THR A 198 14.07 -11.97 -6.92
CA THR A 198 12.85 -11.15 -6.85
C THR A 198 12.89 -10.22 -5.65
N HIS A 199 13.45 -10.68 -4.50
CA HIS A 199 13.53 -9.92 -3.27
C HIS A 199 14.98 -9.64 -2.87
N ASP A 200 15.27 -8.38 -2.57
CA ASP A 200 16.50 -7.94 -1.89
C ASP A 200 16.19 -7.63 -0.43
N TRP A 201 16.71 -8.43 0.49
CA TRP A 201 16.49 -8.26 1.92
C TRP A 201 16.84 -6.85 2.45
N ASN A 202 17.84 -6.20 1.84
CA ASN A 202 18.23 -4.84 2.22
C ASN A 202 17.15 -3.79 1.90
N LYS A 203 16.23 -4.10 1.00
CA LYS A 203 15.11 -3.25 0.62
C LYS A 203 13.86 -3.48 1.45
N PHE A 204 13.82 -4.52 2.28
CA PHE A 204 12.72 -4.75 3.20
C PHE A 204 12.69 -3.68 4.28
N ILE A 205 11.51 -3.31 4.74
CA ILE A 205 11.30 -2.18 5.64
C ILE A 205 10.61 -2.69 6.90
N THR A 206 11.13 -2.35 8.07
CA THR A 206 10.48 -2.72 9.33
C THR A 206 9.22 -1.88 9.58
N PRO A 207 8.24 -2.41 10.36
CA PRO A 207 7.03 -1.65 10.70
C PRO A 207 7.31 -0.30 11.37
N ASP A 208 8.39 -0.21 12.16
CA ASP A 208 8.75 1.03 12.85
C ASP A 208 9.43 2.03 11.90
N GLU A 209 10.28 1.56 10.97
CA GLU A 209 10.85 2.40 9.92
C GLU A 209 9.75 2.99 9.04
N LEU A 210 8.77 2.17 8.61
CA LEU A 210 7.66 2.65 7.80
C LEU A 210 6.78 3.65 8.57
N THR A 211 6.51 3.38 9.85
CA THR A 211 5.80 4.32 10.72
C THR A 211 6.53 5.66 10.78
N MET A 212 7.84 5.62 11.03
CA MET A 212 8.67 6.83 11.05
C MET A 212 8.62 7.60 9.72
N MET A 213 8.73 6.90 8.57
CA MET A 213 8.63 7.53 7.25
C MET A 213 7.30 8.25 7.03
N VAL A 214 6.20 7.64 7.49
CA VAL A 214 4.85 8.22 7.36
C VAL A 214 4.67 9.43 8.26
N GLU A 215 5.15 9.39 9.52
CA GLU A 215 4.87 10.42 10.52
C GLU A 215 5.86 11.59 10.51
N THR A 216 7.10 11.38 10.04
CA THR A 216 8.12 12.45 9.97
C THR A 216 7.98 13.34 8.74
N GLY A 217 7.20 12.94 7.73
CA GLY A 217 6.95 13.75 6.55
C GLY A 217 6.05 14.97 6.86
N ASP A 218 6.15 16.01 6.03
CA ASP A 218 5.28 17.22 6.12
C ASP A 218 3.81 16.93 5.75
N SER A 219 3.46 15.67 5.52
CA SER A 219 2.13 15.25 5.07
C SER A 219 1.04 15.38 6.13
N GLY A 220 1.39 15.48 7.43
CA GLY A 220 0.45 15.51 8.54
C GLY A 220 -0.31 14.19 8.73
N LEU A 221 0.31 13.08 8.35
CA LEU A 221 -0.22 11.73 8.55
C LEU A 221 0.16 11.21 9.94
N SER A 222 -0.77 10.48 10.56
CA SER A 222 -0.54 9.75 11.80
C SER A 222 -0.94 8.29 11.62
N VAL A 223 -0.08 7.37 12.03
CA VAL A 223 -0.35 5.93 11.91
C VAL A 223 -1.37 5.51 12.95
N CYS A 224 -2.50 4.97 12.49
CA CYS A 224 -3.61 4.54 13.33
C CYS A 224 -3.59 3.04 13.60
N LYS A 225 -3.11 2.24 12.63
CA LYS A 225 -3.16 0.79 12.73
C LYS A 225 -2.10 0.10 11.92
N ARG A 226 -1.59 -1.03 12.45
CA ARG A 226 -0.71 -1.98 11.74
C ARG A 226 -1.21 -3.39 12.02
N GLU A 227 -1.31 -4.22 11.00
CA GLU A 227 -1.62 -5.65 11.14
C GLU A 227 -0.70 -6.47 10.22
N GLY A 228 -0.29 -7.62 10.67
CA GLY A 228 0.42 -8.57 9.84
C GLY A 228 -0.51 -9.24 8.84
N LEU A 229 0.04 -9.54 7.68
CA LEU A 229 -0.60 -10.38 6.67
C LEU A 229 0.03 -11.77 6.80
N VAL A 230 -0.62 -12.62 7.57
CA VAL A 230 -0.08 -13.93 7.96
C VAL A 230 -0.59 -15.00 7.03
N MET A 231 0.35 -15.70 6.40
CA MET A 231 0.07 -16.83 5.52
C MET A 231 0.11 -18.13 6.31
N SER A 232 -0.86 -18.99 6.10
CA SER A 232 -0.91 -20.36 6.60
C SER A 232 -1.20 -21.33 5.48
N LEU A 233 -0.59 -22.52 5.54
CA LEU A 233 -0.86 -23.60 4.59
C LEU A 233 -2.00 -24.46 5.11
N ASN A 234 -3.09 -24.56 4.36
CA ASN A 234 -4.11 -25.56 4.61
C ASN A 234 -3.64 -26.91 4.04
N LEU A 235 -3.24 -27.82 4.93
CA LEU A 235 -2.70 -29.14 4.55
C LEU A 235 -3.72 -30.06 3.86
N LEU A 236 -5.03 -29.82 4.05
CA LEU A 236 -6.08 -30.67 3.47
C LEU A 236 -6.25 -30.45 1.98
N ASN A 237 -6.21 -29.19 1.54
CA ASN A 237 -6.42 -28.82 0.14
C ASN A 237 -5.17 -28.20 -0.51
N LYS A 238 -4.05 -28.15 0.22
CA LYS A 238 -2.77 -27.55 -0.21
C LYS A 238 -2.90 -26.09 -0.69
N SER A 239 -3.87 -25.33 -0.15
CA SER A 239 -4.05 -23.93 -0.47
C SER A 239 -3.42 -23.02 0.57
N PHE A 240 -2.95 -21.85 0.14
CA PHE A 240 -2.53 -20.81 1.06
C PHE A 240 -3.74 -20.02 1.51
N MET A 241 -3.83 -19.80 2.82
CA MET A 241 -4.84 -18.96 3.46
C MET A 241 -4.13 -17.78 4.12
N TRP A 242 -4.67 -16.59 3.90
CA TRP A 242 -4.17 -15.36 4.50
C TRP A 242 -5.14 -14.86 5.56
N ARG A 243 -4.61 -14.24 6.60
CA ARG A 243 -5.38 -13.53 7.63
C ARG A 243 -4.64 -12.29 8.09
N CYS A 244 -5.38 -11.29 8.57
CA CYS A 244 -4.79 -10.21 9.35
C CYS A 244 -4.57 -10.65 10.79
N ASP A 245 -3.44 -10.24 11.36
CA ASP A 245 -3.08 -10.50 12.75
C ASP A 245 -2.39 -9.27 13.34
N PRO A 246 -2.98 -8.59 14.35
CA PRO A 246 -2.37 -7.40 14.95
C PRO A 246 -1.09 -7.70 15.72
N ASP A 247 -0.89 -8.95 16.14
CA ASP A 247 0.21 -9.38 17.01
C ASP A 247 1.37 -10.03 16.24
N ASP A 248 1.19 -10.37 14.94
CA ASP A 248 2.21 -11.02 14.12
C ASP A 248 2.58 -10.17 12.90
N LEU A 249 3.52 -9.25 13.07
CA LEU A 249 4.06 -8.39 12.00
C LEU A 249 5.33 -8.98 11.34
N ASP A 250 5.64 -10.25 11.56
CA ASP A 250 6.95 -10.84 11.24
C ASP A 250 7.21 -11.00 9.73
N MET A 251 6.16 -11.19 8.92
CA MET A 251 6.31 -11.40 7.48
C MET A 251 5.86 -10.16 6.70
N ASN A 252 4.75 -10.27 5.99
CA ASN A 252 4.13 -9.12 5.37
C ASN A 252 3.26 -8.39 6.39
N TYR A 253 3.16 -7.07 6.25
CA TYR A 253 2.28 -6.27 7.08
C TYR A 253 1.63 -5.14 6.28
N ILE A 254 0.50 -4.67 6.79
CA ILE A 254 -0.24 -3.53 6.25
C ILE A 254 -0.39 -2.46 7.33
N LEU A 255 -0.18 -1.20 6.91
CA LEU A 255 -0.25 -0.01 7.75
C LEU A 255 -1.37 0.90 7.24
N HIS A 256 -2.13 1.46 8.17
CA HIS A 256 -3.13 2.50 7.94
C HIS A 256 -2.76 3.77 8.67
N ALA A 257 -2.71 4.87 7.95
CA ALA A 257 -2.51 6.22 8.50
C ALA A 257 -3.62 7.17 8.04
N VAL A 258 -3.93 8.15 8.87
CA VAL A 258 -4.96 9.17 8.60
C VAL A 258 -4.31 10.55 8.59
N LYS A 259 -4.69 11.37 7.63
CA LYS A 259 -4.22 12.76 7.52
C LYS A 259 -5.06 13.66 8.41
N ASP A 260 -4.41 14.45 9.27
CA ASP A 260 -5.07 15.37 10.21
C ASP A 260 -6.13 16.24 9.52
N LYS A 261 -7.29 16.35 10.13
CA LYS A 261 -8.38 17.23 9.66
C LYS A 261 -8.06 18.71 9.89
N THR A 262 -7.19 19.01 10.86
CA THR A 262 -6.78 20.38 11.21
C THR A 262 -5.35 20.64 10.75
N ALA A 263 -5.08 21.85 10.23
CA ALA A 263 -3.70 22.30 10.05
C ALA A 263 -3.00 22.27 11.42
N LYS A 264 -1.76 21.72 11.48
CA LYS A 264 -0.94 21.72 12.71
C LYS A 264 -1.00 23.12 13.35
N CYS A 265 -1.71 23.26 14.47
CA CYS A 265 -1.35 24.25 15.47
C CYS A 265 -0.01 23.77 16.03
N SER A 266 1.04 24.55 15.77
CA SER A 266 2.36 24.33 16.32
C SER A 266 2.24 24.03 17.82
N HIS A 267 2.57 22.81 18.23
CA HIS A 267 2.80 22.50 19.62
C HIS A 267 4.07 23.23 20.03
N SER A 268 3.93 24.47 20.49
CA SER A 268 4.93 25.09 21.34
C SER A 268 4.89 24.30 22.65
N THR A 269 5.85 23.42 22.81
CA THR A 269 6.21 22.83 24.10
C THR A 269 6.59 23.96 25.06
N GLY A 270 5.58 24.50 25.73
CA GLY A 270 5.78 25.35 26.89
C GLY A 270 6.35 24.50 28.01
N PHE A 271 7.66 24.52 28.16
CA PHE A 271 8.35 24.05 29.34
C PHE A 271 7.96 24.99 30.49
N LEU A 272 6.96 24.62 31.29
CA LEU A 272 6.65 25.28 32.55
C LEU A 272 7.74 24.90 33.58
N ILE A 273 8.75 25.76 33.67
CA ILE A 273 9.65 25.75 34.84
C ILE A 273 8.85 26.33 36.00
N SER A 274 8.36 25.49 36.91
CA SER A 274 7.86 25.92 38.19
C SER A 274 9.05 26.28 39.08
N VAL A 275 9.35 27.58 39.17
CA VAL A 275 10.23 28.09 40.19
C VAL A 275 9.47 28.10 41.50
N LEU A 276 9.80 27.19 42.38
CA LEU A 276 9.42 27.27 43.82
C LEU A 276 10.18 28.42 44.44
N SER A 277 9.53 29.55 44.71
CA SER A 277 9.96 30.52 45.68
C SER A 277 9.47 30.08 47.06
N ARG A 278 10.36 29.62 47.88
CA ARG A 278 10.20 29.68 49.34
C ARG A 278 10.52 31.11 49.77
N SER A 279 9.65 31.70 50.47
CA SER A 279 9.91 32.85 51.33
C SER A 279 9.35 32.55 52.74
N ASP A 280 10.18 32.75 53.65
CA ASP A 280 10.12 32.80 55.11
C ASP A 280 8.76 33.02 55.75
#